data_2e9bd771f9363a83140cfa26c05f4b62
#
_entry.id   2e9bd771f9363a83140cfa26c05f4b62
#
_cell.length_a   1.000
_cell.length_b   1.000
_cell.length_c   1.000
_cell.angle_alpha   90.00
_cell.angle_beta   90.00
_cell.angle_gamma   90.00
#
_symmetry.space_group_name_H-M   'P 1'
#
loop_
_entity.id
_entity.type
_entity.pdbx_description
1 polymer ?
#
loop_
_entity_poly.entity_id
_entity_poly.type
_entity_poly.pdbx_seq_one_letter_code
_entity_poly.pdbx_strand_id
1 'polypeptide(L)'
;MTQAVRDGMGSSSDAQRRIRRSPLLFTAPLIFLVLLSAVLIWEMTRANVSAEARTEWPWRLQLIAPEALGSLLAVAAGAVLARAQYARTVSPYLGWRGAWVKGQLAENASAWRVGILNGGQHLAVVESWDCRVVMTGARDLAGAPWGSVRSTAAELTDAGLVDGEDFRLIAFGAGFPLVGAGAGYETVLMGAFSENFVARVQSLYVRVRITDVVGDTHERIMDCMKGIGATGDRTAG
;
A
#
# COMPACT_ATOMS: atom_id res chain seq x y z
N MET A 1 0.97 33.30 -2.25
CA MET A 1 0.50 32.35 -3.28
C MET A 1 1.20 30.98 -3.21
N THR A 2 2.21 30.79 -2.37
CA THR A 2 3.05 29.59 -2.28
C THR A 2 2.52 28.49 -1.33
N GLN A 3 1.64 28.81 -0.40
CA GLN A 3 1.13 27.88 0.62
C GLN A 3 0.01 26.96 0.09
N ALA A 4 -0.89 27.47 -0.76
CA ALA A 4 -1.99 26.70 -1.32
C ALA A 4 -1.56 25.59 -2.30
N VAL A 5 -0.40 25.74 -2.98
CA VAL A 5 0.17 24.71 -3.86
C VAL A 5 0.82 23.58 -3.04
N ARG A 6 1.33 23.89 -1.85
CA ARG A 6 1.93 22.93 -0.92
C ARG A 6 0.86 21.99 -0.30
N ASP A 7 -0.30 22.53 0.04
CA ASP A 7 -1.40 21.75 0.65
C ASP A 7 -2.07 20.81 -0.36
N GLY A 8 -2.15 21.18 -1.63
CA GLY A 8 -2.76 20.36 -2.69
C GLY A 8 -1.93 19.11 -3.07
N MET A 9 -0.60 19.18 -3.05
CA MET A 9 0.28 18.04 -3.35
C MET A 9 0.53 17.16 -2.12
N GLY A 10 0.49 17.70 -0.91
CA GLY A 10 0.71 16.96 0.33
C GLY A 10 -0.45 16.02 0.70
N SER A 11 -1.68 16.35 0.37
CA SER A 11 -2.84 15.54 0.76
C SER A 11 -3.04 14.28 -0.07
N SER A 12 -2.61 14.27 -1.35
CA SER A 12 -2.76 13.12 -2.23
C SER A 12 -1.61 12.10 -2.15
N SER A 13 -0.41 12.54 -1.72
CA SER A 13 0.77 11.67 -1.62
C SER A 13 0.78 10.79 -0.37
N ASP A 14 0.15 11.22 0.72
CA ASP A 14 0.19 10.52 2.02
C ASP A 14 -0.89 9.42 2.16
N ALA A 15 -1.80 9.30 1.19
CA ALA A 15 -2.82 8.26 1.17
C ALA A 15 -2.26 6.92 0.68
N GLN A 16 -2.50 5.86 1.44
CA GLN A 16 -2.24 4.51 0.97
C GLN A 16 -3.22 4.14 -0.14
N ARG A 17 -2.70 3.60 -1.25
CA ARG A 17 -3.52 3.12 -2.36
C ARG A 17 -3.22 1.66 -2.69
N ARG A 18 -4.23 0.92 -3.08
CA ARG A 18 -4.05 -0.42 -3.65
C ARG A 18 -3.83 -0.28 -5.15
N ILE A 19 -2.66 -0.76 -5.64
CA ILE A 19 -2.24 -0.63 -7.04
C ILE A 19 -2.48 -1.90 -7.86
N ARG A 20 -2.49 -3.06 -7.21
CA ARG A 20 -2.69 -4.35 -7.89
C ARG A 20 -3.54 -5.28 -7.03
N ARG A 21 -4.47 -5.99 -7.66
CA ARG A 21 -5.23 -7.08 -7.04
C ARG A 21 -4.67 -8.42 -7.48
N SER A 22 -4.69 -9.40 -6.60
CA SER A 22 -4.38 -10.78 -6.95
C SER A 22 -5.41 -11.30 -7.99
N PRO A 23 -5.00 -11.55 -9.25
CA PRO A 23 -5.97 -11.83 -10.31
C PRO A 23 -6.70 -13.15 -10.08
N LEU A 24 -5.99 -14.25 -9.79
CA LEU A 24 -6.58 -15.58 -9.70
C LEU A 24 -7.57 -15.74 -8.55
N LEU A 25 -7.19 -15.29 -7.36
CA LEU A 25 -8.02 -15.45 -6.16
C LEU A 25 -9.25 -14.55 -6.17
N PHE A 26 -9.24 -13.46 -6.90
CA PHE A 26 -10.40 -12.55 -7.00
C PHE A 26 -11.30 -12.89 -8.19
N THR A 27 -10.71 -13.29 -9.31
CA THR A 27 -11.41 -13.46 -10.59
C THR A 27 -12.13 -14.81 -10.68
N ALA A 28 -11.54 -15.89 -10.12
CA ALA A 28 -12.13 -17.23 -10.25
C ALA A 28 -13.52 -17.37 -9.63
N PRO A 29 -13.80 -16.94 -8.38
CA PRO A 29 -15.14 -17.01 -7.81
C PRO A 29 -16.15 -16.13 -8.57
N LEU A 30 -15.70 -14.98 -9.09
CA LEU A 30 -16.53 -14.07 -9.87
C LEU A 30 -16.90 -14.69 -11.22
N ILE A 31 -15.93 -15.29 -11.94
CA ILE A 31 -16.19 -16.00 -13.20
C ILE A 31 -17.19 -17.13 -12.97
N PHE A 32 -16.99 -17.91 -11.91
CA PHE A 32 -17.88 -19.00 -11.57
C PHE A 32 -19.31 -18.50 -11.31
N LEU A 33 -19.46 -17.41 -10.54
CA LEU A 33 -20.78 -16.78 -10.31
C LEU A 33 -21.43 -16.29 -11.60
N VAL A 34 -20.65 -15.67 -12.51
CA VAL A 34 -21.16 -15.22 -13.82
C VAL A 34 -21.62 -16.39 -14.67
N LEU A 35 -20.86 -17.49 -14.71
CA LEU A 35 -21.24 -18.70 -15.44
C LEU A 35 -22.54 -19.31 -14.89
N LEU A 36 -22.66 -19.43 -13.56
CA LEU A 36 -23.89 -19.93 -12.93
C LEU A 36 -25.09 -19.00 -13.21
N SER A 37 -24.87 -17.68 -13.24
CA SER A 37 -25.91 -16.71 -13.59
C SER A 37 -26.36 -16.87 -15.05
N ALA A 38 -25.43 -17.12 -15.96
CA ALA A 38 -25.78 -17.42 -17.38
C ALA A 38 -26.59 -18.71 -17.52
N VAL A 39 -26.22 -19.76 -16.76
CA VAL A 39 -27.01 -21.01 -16.70
C VAL A 39 -28.41 -20.76 -16.13
N LEU A 40 -28.53 -19.91 -15.10
CA LEU A 40 -29.85 -19.54 -14.54
C LEU A 40 -30.73 -18.86 -15.59
N ILE A 41 -30.16 -17.88 -16.32
CA ILE A 41 -30.89 -17.18 -17.39
C ILE A 41 -31.34 -18.18 -18.46
N TRP A 42 -30.49 -19.12 -18.84
CA TRP A 42 -30.82 -20.19 -19.79
C TRP A 42 -31.99 -21.04 -19.29
N GLU A 43 -31.91 -21.57 -18.07
CA GLU A 43 -32.97 -22.44 -17.51
C GLU A 43 -34.28 -21.67 -17.30
N MET A 44 -34.25 -20.41 -16.88
CA MET A 44 -35.44 -19.55 -16.80
C MET A 44 -36.08 -19.34 -18.18
N THR A 45 -35.28 -19.04 -19.20
CA THR A 45 -35.78 -18.87 -20.58
C THR A 45 -36.38 -20.16 -21.09
N ARG A 46 -35.69 -21.28 -20.89
CA ARG A 46 -36.17 -22.63 -21.23
C ARG A 46 -37.50 -22.98 -20.53
N ALA A 47 -37.64 -22.62 -19.25
CA ALA A 47 -38.86 -22.87 -18.49
C ALA A 47 -40.08 -22.09 -19.03
N ASN A 48 -39.88 -20.95 -19.67
CA ASN A 48 -40.93 -20.12 -20.26
C ASN A 48 -41.31 -20.51 -21.71
N VAL A 49 -40.60 -21.46 -22.33
CA VAL A 49 -40.91 -21.98 -23.66
C VAL A 49 -41.96 -23.06 -23.57
N SER A 50 -42.81 -23.23 -24.60
CA SER A 50 -43.87 -24.24 -24.66
C SER A 50 -43.32 -25.67 -24.50
N ALA A 51 -44.16 -26.60 -24.00
CA ALA A 51 -43.74 -27.98 -23.79
C ALA A 51 -43.27 -28.65 -25.09
N GLU A 52 -43.90 -28.33 -26.22
CA GLU A 52 -43.51 -28.86 -27.54
C GLU A 52 -42.14 -28.36 -27.97
N ALA A 53 -41.87 -27.04 -27.84
CA ALA A 53 -40.57 -26.45 -28.19
C ALA A 53 -39.44 -26.97 -27.31
N ARG A 54 -39.70 -27.38 -26.06
CA ARG A 54 -38.70 -28.00 -25.18
C ARG A 54 -38.16 -29.34 -25.65
N THR A 55 -38.86 -30.03 -26.58
CA THR A 55 -38.38 -31.27 -27.18
C THR A 55 -37.43 -31.05 -28.32
N GLU A 56 -37.35 -29.82 -28.86
CA GLU A 56 -36.48 -29.44 -29.95
C GLU A 56 -35.13 -28.84 -29.47
N TRP A 57 -34.14 -28.94 -30.32
CA TRP A 57 -32.86 -28.28 -30.08
C TRP A 57 -32.96 -26.75 -30.33
N PRO A 58 -32.43 -25.87 -29.49
CA PRO A 58 -31.53 -26.15 -28.34
C PRO A 58 -32.27 -26.39 -27.01
N TRP A 59 -33.54 -26.16 -26.90
CA TRP A 59 -34.34 -26.16 -25.65
C TRP A 59 -34.40 -27.53 -24.95
N ARG A 60 -34.07 -28.61 -25.66
CA ARG A 60 -33.96 -29.96 -25.07
C ARG A 60 -32.80 -30.03 -24.04
N LEU A 61 -31.81 -29.15 -24.15
CA LEU A 61 -30.64 -29.18 -23.29
C LEU A 61 -30.95 -28.60 -21.91
N GLN A 62 -31.08 -29.47 -20.91
CA GLN A 62 -31.13 -29.09 -19.51
C GLN A 62 -29.69 -29.13 -18.95
N LEU A 63 -29.19 -27.98 -18.50
CA LEU A 63 -27.81 -27.86 -18.02
C LEU A 63 -27.70 -28.29 -16.55
N ILE A 64 -28.56 -27.75 -15.69
CA ILE A 64 -28.57 -28.04 -14.24
C ILE A 64 -30.01 -28.05 -13.75
N ALA A 65 -30.33 -28.94 -12.81
CA ALA A 65 -31.64 -28.93 -12.15
C ALA A 65 -31.83 -27.63 -11.35
N PRO A 66 -33.03 -27.00 -11.38
CA PRO A 66 -33.25 -25.69 -10.74
C PRO A 66 -32.87 -25.65 -9.25
N GLU A 67 -33.16 -26.74 -8.53
CA GLU A 67 -32.85 -26.85 -7.09
C GLU A 67 -31.34 -26.84 -6.82
N ALA A 68 -30.59 -27.58 -7.65
CA ALA A 68 -29.13 -27.61 -7.58
C ALA A 68 -28.52 -26.25 -7.97
N LEU A 69 -29.08 -25.59 -9.00
CA LEU A 69 -28.63 -24.30 -9.46
C LEU A 69 -28.80 -23.22 -8.38
N GLY A 70 -29.94 -23.18 -7.68
CA GLY A 70 -30.17 -22.27 -6.57
C GLY A 70 -29.16 -22.45 -5.46
N SER A 71 -28.86 -23.69 -5.07
CA SER A 71 -27.85 -24.01 -4.05
C SER A 71 -26.46 -23.60 -4.47
N LEU A 72 -26.06 -23.85 -5.72
CA LEU A 72 -24.73 -23.45 -6.24
C LEU A 72 -24.57 -21.94 -6.31
N LEU A 73 -25.61 -21.20 -6.72
CA LEU A 73 -25.60 -19.74 -6.73
C LEU A 73 -25.46 -19.17 -5.34
N ALA A 74 -26.18 -19.71 -4.34
CA ALA A 74 -26.06 -19.26 -2.96
C ALA A 74 -24.66 -19.49 -2.41
N VAL A 75 -24.05 -20.65 -2.65
CA VAL A 75 -22.66 -20.95 -2.24
C VAL A 75 -21.67 -20.04 -2.96
N ALA A 76 -21.81 -19.84 -4.27
CA ALA A 76 -20.92 -18.97 -5.04
C ALA A 76 -21.00 -17.51 -4.57
N ALA A 77 -22.19 -16.99 -4.35
CA ALA A 77 -22.40 -15.65 -3.82
C ALA A 77 -21.81 -15.50 -2.41
N GLY A 78 -22.04 -16.48 -1.54
CA GLY A 78 -21.44 -16.52 -0.20
C GLY A 78 -19.93 -16.53 -0.23
N ALA A 79 -19.32 -17.31 -1.11
CA ALA A 79 -17.87 -17.35 -1.29
C ALA A 79 -17.29 -16.00 -1.77
N VAL A 80 -17.97 -15.33 -2.72
CA VAL A 80 -17.57 -14.00 -3.19
C VAL A 80 -17.65 -12.96 -2.06
N LEU A 81 -18.73 -12.97 -1.28
CA LEU A 81 -18.90 -12.05 -0.15
C LEU A 81 -17.88 -12.31 0.97
N ALA A 82 -17.73 -13.57 1.38
CA ALA A 82 -16.75 -13.95 2.42
C ALA A 82 -15.33 -13.52 2.03
N ARG A 83 -14.97 -13.73 0.76
CA ARG A 83 -13.68 -13.28 0.25
C ARG A 83 -13.54 -11.76 0.25
N ALA A 84 -14.57 -11.02 -0.17
CA ALA A 84 -14.54 -9.57 -0.16
C ALA A 84 -14.39 -9.01 1.27
N GLN A 85 -15.03 -9.62 2.24
CA GLN A 85 -14.89 -9.30 3.66
C GLN A 85 -13.49 -9.64 4.17
N TYR A 86 -12.99 -10.83 3.89
CA TYR A 86 -11.64 -11.25 4.28
C TYR A 86 -10.57 -10.30 3.74
N ALA A 87 -10.63 -9.93 2.44
CA ALA A 87 -9.69 -8.99 1.85
C ALA A 87 -9.69 -7.59 2.50
N ARG A 88 -10.81 -7.17 3.10
CA ARG A 88 -10.89 -5.93 3.88
C ARG A 88 -10.24 -6.06 5.25
N THR A 89 -10.42 -7.19 5.92
CA THR A 89 -9.88 -7.42 7.27
C THR A 89 -8.37 -7.62 7.27
N VAL A 90 -7.82 -8.21 6.20
CA VAL A 90 -6.38 -8.48 6.08
C VAL A 90 -5.59 -7.34 5.43
N SER A 91 -6.27 -6.27 4.99
CA SER A 91 -5.61 -5.13 4.36
C SER A 91 -4.59 -4.50 5.31
N PRO A 92 -3.32 -4.35 4.89
CA PRO A 92 -2.31 -3.69 5.70
C PRO A 92 -2.62 -2.20 5.80
N TYR A 93 -2.23 -1.59 6.90
CA TYR A 93 -2.33 -0.14 7.09
C TYR A 93 -0.95 0.41 7.41
N LEU A 94 -0.24 0.87 6.37
CA LEU A 94 1.08 1.46 6.57
C LEU A 94 0.96 2.80 7.29
N GLY A 95 1.57 2.90 8.45
CA GLY A 95 1.76 4.14 9.19
C GLY A 95 3.24 4.53 9.18
N TRP A 96 3.54 5.77 9.58
CA TRP A 96 4.89 6.19 9.87
C TRP A 96 4.88 7.19 11.02
N ARG A 97 6.00 7.32 11.69
CA ARG A 97 6.19 8.28 12.78
C ARG A 97 7.60 8.82 12.77
N GLY A 98 7.71 10.09 13.10
CA GLY A 98 8.99 10.76 13.33
C GLY A 98 9.12 11.25 14.77
N ALA A 99 10.33 11.26 15.29
CA ALA A 99 10.65 11.84 16.59
C ALA A 99 12.13 12.23 16.62
N TRP A 100 12.45 13.30 17.36
CA TRP A 100 13.81 13.64 17.69
C TRP A 100 14.35 12.69 18.76
N VAL A 101 15.47 12.05 18.49
CA VAL A 101 16.12 11.09 19.39
C VAL A 101 17.65 11.24 19.30
N LYS A 102 18.36 10.77 20.31
CA LYS A 102 19.83 10.70 20.32
C LYS A 102 20.31 9.29 20.00
N GLY A 103 21.57 9.14 19.60
CA GLY A 103 22.24 7.85 19.41
C GLY A 103 21.91 7.12 18.11
N GLN A 104 21.32 7.81 17.13
CA GLN A 104 21.05 7.24 15.81
C GLN A 104 22.12 7.61 14.76
N LEU A 105 22.84 8.69 15.00
CA LEU A 105 23.95 9.21 14.20
C LEU A 105 25.23 9.29 15.05
N ALA A 106 26.36 9.63 14.43
CA ALA A 106 27.64 9.77 15.10
C ALA A 106 27.57 10.77 16.28
N GLU A 107 28.51 10.66 17.21
CA GLU A 107 28.67 11.55 18.37
C GLU A 107 27.43 11.71 19.27
N ASN A 108 26.48 10.77 19.20
CA ASN A 108 25.21 10.84 19.95
C ASN A 108 24.39 12.11 19.64
N ALA A 109 24.55 12.65 18.42
CA ALA A 109 23.85 13.84 17.98
C ALA A 109 22.34 13.63 17.99
N SER A 110 21.60 14.72 18.16
CA SER A 110 20.13 14.72 18.00
C SER A 110 19.79 14.47 16.54
N ALA A 111 18.90 13.53 16.28
CA ALA A 111 18.48 13.17 14.95
C ALA A 111 16.97 12.99 14.87
N TRP A 112 16.38 13.45 13.77
CA TRP A 112 15.02 13.14 13.40
C TRP A 112 14.94 11.69 12.91
N ARG A 113 14.48 10.81 13.79
CA ARG A 113 14.29 9.40 13.48
C ARG A 113 12.92 9.20 12.83
N VAL A 114 12.90 8.54 11.68
CA VAL A 114 11.66 8.18 10.98
C VAL A 114 11.56 6.68 10.89
N GLY A 115 10.39 6.17 11.22
CA GLY A 115 10.12 4.73 11.14
C GLY A 115 8.76 4.43 10.54
N ILE A 116 8.65 3.29 9.87
CA ILE A 116 7.42 2.73 9.32
C ILE A 116 6.86 1.69 10.25
N LEU A 117 5.54 1.57 10.26
CA LEU A 117 4.82 0.53 10.97
C LEU A 117 3.65 0.01 10.12
N ASN A 118 3.26 -1.22 10.36
CA ASN A 118 2.04 -1.78 9.80
C ASN A 118 0.97 -1.85 10.88
N GLY A 119 -0.01 -0.94 10.83
CA GLY A 119 -1.15 -0.89 11.74
C GLY A 119 -2.25 -1.91 11.43
N GLY A 120 -2.13 -2.67 10.33
CA GLY A 120 -3.02 -3.80 10.03
C GLY A 120 -2.77 -5.00 10.93
N GLN A 121 -3.69 -5.96 10.95
CA GLN A 121 -3.58 -7.15 11.81
C GLN A 121 -2.57 -8.19 11.30
N HIS A 122 -2.35 -8.22 9.99
CA HIS A 122 -1.59 -9.26 9.31
C HIS A 122 -0.25 -8.76 8.78
N LEU A 123 0.65 -9.70 8.57
CA LEU A 123 1.94 -9.46 7.93
C LEU A 123 1.75 -8.88 6.52
N ALA A 124 2.59 -7.93 6.17
CA ALA A 124 2.79 -7.47 4.81
C ALA A 124 4.25 -7.62 4.40
N VAL A 125 4.50 -7.91 3.14
CA VAL A 125 5.86 -8.13 2.63
C VAL A 125 6.24 -6.99 1.70
N VAL A 126 7.40 -6.40 1.90
CA VAL A 126 7.92 -5.33 1.03
C VAL A 126 8.25 -5.90 -0.35
N GLU A 127 7.67 -5.30 -1.42
CA GLU A 127 8.02 -5.58 -2.82
C GLU A 127 9.12 -4.64 -3.32
N SER A 128 8.95 -3.34 -3.07
CA SER A 128 9.94 -2.33 -3.45
C SER A 128 9.97 -1.17 -2.47
N TRP A 129 11.11 -0.51 -2.47
CA TRP A 129 11.43 0.62 -1.61
C TRP A 129 12.24 1.63 -2.42
N ASP A 130 11.61 2.74 -2.77
CA ASP A 130 12.24 3.79 -3.58
C ASP A 130 12.23 5.11 -2.82
N CYS A 131 13.26 5.92 -3.04
CA CYS A 131 13.39 7.24 -2.45
C CYS A 131 13.43 8.32 -3.53
N ARG A 132 13.08 9.54 -3.13
CA ARG A 132 13.22 10.75 -3.94
C ARG A 132 13.55 11.91 -3.00
N VAL A 133 14.68 12.55 -3.23
CA VAL A 133 15.12 13.72 -2.45
C VAL A 133 14.82 15.02 -3.21
N VAL A 134 14.49 16.05 -2.45
CA VAL A 134 14.34 17.42 -2.94
C VAL A 134 15.17 18.33 -2.05
N MET A 135 16.23 18.91 -2.62
CA MET A 135 17.09 19.83 -1.91
C MET A 135 16.43 21.20 -1.71
N THR A 136 16.77 21.88 -0.63
CA THR A 136 16.30 23.25 -0.37
C THR A 136 16.74 24.19 -1.50
N GLY A 137 15.80 24.96 -2.05
CA GLY A 137 16.06 25.87 -3.17
C GLY A 137 15.96 25.23 -4.57
N ALA A 138 15.69 23.94 -4.68
CA ALA A 138 15.42 23.32 -5.98
C ALA A 138 14.14 23.91 -6.61
N ARG A 139 14.21 24.27 -7.91
CA ARG A 139 13.12 24.92 -8.63
C ARG A 139 12.01 23.97 -9.05
N ASP A 140 12.31 22.68 -9.22
CA ASP A 140 11.36 21.68 -9.68
C ASP A 140 11.18 20.59 -8.61
N LEU A 141 10.06 20.70 -7.88
CA LEU A 141 9.65 19.73 -6.86
C LEU A 141 9.10 18.42 -7.46
N ALA A 142 8.65 18.45 -8.71
CA ALA A 142 7.98 17.33 -9.38
C ALA A 142 8.93 16.47 -10.23
N GLY A 143 10.07 17.03 -10.64
CA GLY A 143 10.96 16.43 -11.64
C GLY A 143 12.02 15.46 -11.10
N ALA A 144 12.29 15.42 -9.79
CA ALA A 144 13.29 14.52 -9.23
C ALA A 144 12.87 13.04 -9.44
N PRO A 145 13.71 12.19 -10.04
CA PRO A 145 13.37 10.80 -10.32
C PRO A 145 13.30 9.98 -9.02
N TRP A 146 12.52 8.90 -9.05
CA TRP A 146 12.57 7.89 -8.00
C TRP A 146 13.83 7.04 -8.18
N GLY A 147 14.59 6.87 -7.10
CA GLY A 147 15.81 6.08 -7.07
C GLY A 147 15.79 5.05 -5.95
N SER A 148 16.79 4.16 -5.97
CA SER A 148 17.04 3.26 -4.84
C SER A 148 17.59 4.04 -3.65
N VAL A 149 17.52 3.45 -2.45
CA VAL A 149 18.16 4.03 -1.25
C VAL A 149 19.65 4.31 -1.51
N ARG A 150 20.34 3.40 -2.21
CA ARG A 150 21.76 3.54 -2.53
C ARG A 150 22.03 4.74 -3.45
N SER A 151 21.22 4.90 -4.52
CA SER A 151 21.39 6.06 -5.42
C SER A 151 21.06 7.37 -4.74
N THR A 152 20.03 7.39 -3.89
CA THR A 152 19.68 8.57 -3.10
C THR A 152 20.75 8.92 -2.06
N ALA A 153 21.36 7.92 -1.40
CA ALA A 153 22.47 8.16 -0.49
C ALA A 153 23.68 8.74 -1.22
N ALA A 154 24.00 8.25 -2.43
CA ALA A 154 25.07 8.82 -3.26
C ALA A 154 24.77 10.28 -3.64
N GLU A 155 23.55 10.60 -4.09
CA GLU A 155 23.10 11.96 -4.40
C GLU A 155 23.24 12.91 -3.20
N LEU A 156 22.88 12.47 -1.99
CA LEU A 156 23.05 13.23 -0.76
C LEU A 156 24.53 13.46 -0.42
N THR A 157 25.37 12.45 -0.62
CA THR A 157 26.81 12.54 -0.40
C THR A 157 27.45 13.50 -1.42
N ASP A 158 27.07 13.43 -2.69
CA ASP A 158 27.53 14.36 -3.73
C ASP A 158 27.09 15.81 -3.42
N ALA A 159 25.96 15.98 -2.75
CA ALA A 159 25.51 17.26 -2.24
C ALA A 159 26.28 17.71 -0.98
N GLY A 160 27.26 16.95 -0.48
CA GLY A 160 28.13 17.27 0.66
C GLY A 160 27.49 16.97 2.03
N LEU A 161 26.56 16.00 2.10
CA LEU A 161 26.07 15.43 3.35
C LEU A 161 26.82 14.12 3.64
N VAL A 162 27.08 13.82 4.91
CA VAL A 162 27.89 12.66 5.33
C VAL A 162 27.01 11.56 5.88
N ASP A 163 27.11 10.35 5.29
CA ASP A 163 26.40 9.18 5.80
C ASP A 163 26.92 8.76 7.18
N GLY A 164 26.01 8.51 8.10
CA GLY A 164 26.31 8.22 9.50
C GLY A 164 26.45 9.44 10.41
N GLU A 165 26.71 10.64 9.86
CA GLU A 165 26.78 11.91 10.60
C GLU A 165 25.55 12.77 10.34
N ASP A 166 25.26 13.08 9.06
CA ASP A 166 24.12 13.91 8.67
C ASP A 166 22.87 13.09 8.42
N PHE A 167 23.01 11.90 7.87
CA PHE A 167 21.89 11.02 7.59
C PHE A 167 22.27 9.55 7.71
N ARG A 168 21.28 8.74 7.91
CA ARG A 168 21.31 7.28 7.75
C ARG A 168 20.04 6.85 7.08
N LEU A 169 20.14 6.19 5.93
CA LEU A 169 19.02 5.60 5.21
C LEU A 169 19.09 4.09 5.31
N ILE A 170 17.97 3.46 5.67
CA ILE A 170 17.86 2.00 5.75
C ILE A 170 17.16 1.49 4.50
N ALA A 171 17.81 0.58 3.78
CA ALA A 171 17.20 -0.11 2.64
C ALA A 171 16.51 -1.39 3.10
N PHE A 172 15.25 -1.54 2.79
CA PHE A 172 14.54 -2.80 2.91
C PHE A 172 14.50 -3.47 1.54
N GLY A 173 15.07 -4.67 1.47
CA GLY A 173 14.99 -5.49 0.27
C GLY A 173 13.59 -6.07 0.06
N ALA A 174 13.30 -6.49 -1.18
CA ALA A 174 12.13 -7.29 -1.46
C ALA A 174 12.11 -8.53 -0.56
N GLY A 175 10.94 -8.86 -0.02
CA GLY A 175 10.79 -9.96 0.93
C GLY A 175 10.87 -9.54 2.40
N PHE A 176 11.20 -8.28 2.73
CA PHE A 176 11.25 -7.84 4.14
C PHE A 176 9.85 -7.83 4.76
N PRO A 177 9.65 -8.50 5.92
CA PRO A 177 8.35 -8.58 6.57
C PRO A 177 8.06 -7.32 7.40
N LEU A 178 6.90 -6.70 7.18
CA LEU A 178 6.32 -5.70 8.06
C LEU A 178 5.25 -6.36 8.92
N VAL A 179 5.59 -6.61 10.17
CA VAL A 179 4.73 -7.30 11.13
C VAL A 179 3.51 -6.43 11.44
N GLY A 180 2.33 -7.05 11.52
CA GLY A 180 1.09 -6.35 11.85
C GLY A 180 0.97 -6.03 13.35
N ALA A 181 0.09 -5.09 13.66
CA ALA A 181 -0.16 -4.60 15.03
C ALA A 181 -0.57 -5.70 16.03
N GLY A 182 -1.11 -6.82 15.56
CA GLY A 182 -1.46 -7.98 16.39
C GLY A 182 -0.28 -8.65 17.06
N ALA A 183 0.95 -8.48 16.55
CA ALA A 183 2.19 -9.01 17.14
C ALA A 183 2.98 -7.97 17.97
N GLY A 184 2.39 -6.77 18.16
CA GLY A 184 3.01 -5.62 18.82
C GLY A 184 3.36 -4.51 17.84
N TYR A 185 3.30 -3.25 18.30
CA TYR A 185 3.65 -2.09 17.47
C TYR A 185 5.18 -1.97 17.33
N GLU A 186 5.73 -2.70 16.39
CA GLU A 186 7.14 -2.53 16.04
C GLU A 186 7.28 -1.48 14.94
N THR A 187 8.04 -0.43 15.25
CA THR A 187 8.40 0.60 14.28
C THR A 187 9.75 0.25 13.67
N VAL A 188 9.76 -0.06 12.39
CA VAL A 188 10.98 -0.36 11.65
C VAL A 188 11.64 0.93 11.22
N LEU A 189 12.92 1.11 11.54
CA LEU A 189 13.66 2.33 11.23
C LEU A 189 13.83 2.50 9.72
N MET A 190 13.36 3.63 9.17
CA MET A 190 13.53 4.03 7.77
C MET A 190 14.78 4.87 7.57
N GLY A 191 15.05 5.76 8.53
CA GLY A 191 16.21 6.66 8.50
C GLY A 191 16.28 7.55 9.73
N ALA A 192 17.42 8.20 9.84
CA ALA A 192 17.72 9.21 10.86
C ALA A 192 18.43 10.40 10.17
N PHE A 193 18.09 11.62 10.56
CA PHE A 193 18.49 12.85 9.87
C PHE A 193 18.90 13.91 10.88
N SER A 194 20.10 14.47 10.72
CA SER A 194 20.63 15.56 11.56
C SER A 194 19.90 16.88 11.32
N GLU A 195 20.12 17.86 12.17
CA GLU A 195 19.65 19.23 11.94
C GLU A 195 20.23 19.83 10.66
N ASN A 196 21.51 19.51 10.33
CA ASN A 196 22.15 19.93 9.08
C ASN A 196 21.44 19.37 7.86
N PHE A 197 21.08 18.08 7.89
CA PHE A 197 20.26 17.45 6.85
C PHE A 197 18.93 18.17 6.67
N VAL A 198 18.21 18.42 7.76
CA VAL A 198 16.89 19.07 7.76
C VAL A 198 16.97 20.51 7.21
N ALA A 199 18.06 21.22 7.43
CA ALA A 199 18.28 22.57 6.88
C ALA A 199 18.50 22.56 5.36
N ARG A 200 19.11 21.49 4.81
CA ARG A 200 19.53 21.40 3.41
C ARG A 200 18.57 20.59 2.53
N VAL A 201 17.77 19.73 3.10
CA VAL A 201 16.79 18.89 2.40
C VAL A 201 15.38 19.38 2.68
N GLN A 202 14.67 19.79 1.65
CA GLN A 202 13.32 20.30 1.75
C GLN A 202 12.32 19.16 1.98
N SER A 203 12.46 18.04 1.25
CA SER A 203 11.61 16.85 1.36
C SER A 203 12.39 15.59 0.97
N LEU A 204 12.15 14.54 1.70
CA LEU A 204 12.60 13.20 1.37
C LEU A 204 11.37 12.28 1.30
N TYR A 205 10.98 11.96 0.09
CA TYR A 205 9.87 11.04 -0.15
C TYR A 205 10.36 9.60 -0.19
N VAL A 206 9.65 8.75 0.49
CA VAL A 206 9.83 7.30 0.43
C VAL A 206 8.58 6.66 -0.12
N ARG A 207 8.71 5.90 -1.19
CA ARG A 207 7.65 5.10 -1.80
C ARG A 207 7.84 3.65 -1.42
N VAL A 208 6.87 3.10 -0.70
CA VAL A 208 6.87 1.71 -0.26
C VAL A 208 5.76 0.97 -0.98
N ARG A 209 6.11 -0.15 -1.60
CA ARG A 209 5.15 -1.13 -2.12
C ARG A 209 5.22 -2.38 -1.30
N ILE A 210 4.07 -2.87 -0.89
CA ILE A 210 3.94 -4.08 -0.08
C ILE A 210 2.88 -4.99 -0.67
N THR A 211 3.05 -6.30 -0.46
CA THR A 211 2.05 -7.30 -0.77
C THR A 211 1.45 -7.84 0.53
N ASP A 212 0.13 -7.92 0.58
CA ASP A 212 -0.59 -8.51 1.69
C ASP A 212 -0.73 -10.03 1.56
N VAL A 213 -1.32 -10.67 2.56
CA VAL A 213 -1.51 -12.14 2.62
C VAL A 213 -2.45 -12.69 1.55
N VAL A 214 -3.26 -11.85 0.91
CA VAL A 214 -4.12 -12.26 -0.23
C VAL A 214 -3.48 -11.98 -1.58
N GLY A 215 -2.27 -11.39 -1.59
CA GLY A 215 -1.51 -11.07 -2.80
C GLY A 215 -1.93 -9.76 -3.47
N ASP A 216 -2.66 -8.89 -2.76
CA ASP A 216 -2.92 -7.53 -3.23
C ASP A 216 -1.71 -6.65 -2.94
N THR A 217 -1.31 -5.81 -3.91
CA THR A 217 -0.20 -4.86 -3.75
C THR A 217 -0.72 -3.49 -3.38
N HIS A 218 -0.17 -2.94 -2.32
CA HIS A 218 -0.46 -1.62 -1.80
C HIS A 218 0.76 -0.72 -1.93
N GLU A 219 0.54 0.57 -2.18
CA GLU A 219 1.59 1.58 -2.26
C GLU A 219 1.27 2.72 -1.30
N ARG A 220 2.30 3.21 -0.62
CA ARG A 220 2.25 4.47 0.13
C ARG A 220 3.49 5.29 -0.15
N ILE A 221 3.28 6.60 -0.35
CA ILE A 221 4.35 7.59 -0.45
C ILE A 221 4.32 8.43 0.82
N MET A 222 5.44 8.53 1.51
CA MET A 222 5.60 9.25 2.78
C MET A 222 6.65 10.34 2.61
N ASP A 223 6.38 11.52 3.13
CA ASP A 223 7.40 12.57 3.27
C ASP A 223 8.03 12.46 4.65
N CYS A 224 9.27 11.99 4.69
CA CYS A 224 10.03 11.79 5.94
C CYS A 224 10.34 13.09 6.69
N MET A 225 10.23 14.25 6.02
CA MET A 225 10.48 15.57 6.63
C MET A 225 9.21 16.19 7.19
N LYS A 226 8.05 15.61 6.94
CA LYS A 226 6.76 16.11 7.42
C LYS A 226 6.69 16.04 8.95
N GLY A 227 6.31 17.14 9.59
CA GLY A 227 6.09 17.19 11.04
C GLY A 227 7.32 17.58 11.87
N ILE A 228 8.49 17.78 11.27
CA ILE A 228 9.70 18.21 11.99
C ILE A 228 9.47 19.49 12.79
N GLY A 229 8.78 20.49 12.22
CA GLY A 229 8.51 21.77 12.89
C GLY A 229 7.46 21.71 13.99
N ALA A 230 6.57 20.71 13.98
CA ALA A 230 5.49 20.61 14.97
C ALA A 230 5.95 20.01 16.32
N THR A 231 7.13 19.40 16.36
CA THR A 231 7.65 18.69 17.54
C THR A 231 8.58 19.57 18.38
N GLY A 232 9.08 20.68 17.83
CA GLY A 232 10.03 21.58 18.50
C GLY A 232 9.42 22.41 19.63
N ASP A 233 8.09 22.54 19.70
CA ASP A 233 7.40 23.41 20.66
C ASP A 233 6.92 22.69 21.96
N ARG A 234 7.19 21.39 22.10
CA ARG A 234 6.72 20.59 23.25
C ARG A 234 7.75 20.21 24.30
N THR A 235 9.00 20.63 24.15
CA THR A 235 10.07 20.32 25.12
C THR A 235 10.49 21.51 25.99
N ALA A 236 9.77 22.64 25.96
CA ALA A 236 9.93 23.78 26.87
C ALA A 236 8.75 23.87 27.84
N GLY A 237 8.58 22.83 28.66
CA GLY A 237 7.59 22.80 29.74
C GLY A 237 8.06 21.88 30.85
#